data_c5301eea486045c24f0eecb66da99c7f
#
_entry.id   c5301eea486045c24f0eecb66da99c7f
#
_cell.length_a   1.000
_cell.length_b   1.000
_cell.length_c   1.000
_cell.angle_alpha   90.00
_cell.angle_beta   90.00
_cell.angle_gamma   90.00
#
_symmetry.space_group_name_H-M   'P 1'
#
loop_
_entity.id
_entity.type
_entity.pdbx_description
1 polymer ?
#
loop_
_entity_poly.entity_id
_entity_poly.type
_entity_poly.pdbx_seq_one_letter_code
_entity_poly.pdbx_strand_id
1 'polypeptide(L)'
;MKRHIATYSAIVLACSWALLGPAPTQAAADNIEPVTWSNSQKSSAWAEELLGQVVTYQTLAEKSLIPGNFEAYVEQMRKVRELYRTGNRRATYDGVNQLMVMLEARVGGIDAHSADALWDFCYRVTPD
;
A
#
# COMPACT_ATOMS: atom_id res chain seq x y z
N MET A 1 -26.19 43.89 37.75
CA MET A 1 -25.29 43.61 36.63
C MET A 1 -23.89 43.18 37.06
N LYS A 2 -23.77 42.25 37.93
CA LYS A 2 -22.44 41.81 38.40
C LYS A 2 -22.38 40.28 38.65
N ARG A 3 -22.98 39.47 37.80
CA ARG A 3 -23.04 38.02 38.05
C ARG A 3 -22.60 37.14 36.89
N HIS A 4 -22.00 37.70 35.85
CA HIS A 4 -21.64 36.89 34.65
C HIS A 4 -20.14 36.64 34.45
N ILE A 5 -19.28 37.06 35.36
CA ILE A 5 -17.84 36.94 35.19
C ILE A 5 -17.26 35.65 35.83
N ALA A 6 -17.98 35.04 36.75
CA ALA A 6 -17.46 33.86 37.48
C ALA A 6 -17.58 32.55 36.74
N THR A 7 -18.41 32.44 35.73
CA THR A 7 -18.66 31.18 35.04
C THR A 7 -17.65 30.87 33.94
N TYR A 8 -16.98 31.87 33.41
CA TYR A 8 -16.01 31.68 32.33
C TYR A 8 -14.66 31.13 32.81
N SER A 9 -14.26 31.42 34.01
CA SER A 9 -12.97 30.92 34.55
C SER A 9 -12.95 29.41 34.81
N ALA A 10 -14.08 28.83 35.18
CA ALA A 10 -14.14 27.40 35.47
C ALA A 10 -14.08 26.53 34.17
N ILE A 11 -14.62 27.04 33.11
CA ILE A 11 -14.64 26.30 31.80
C ILE A 11 -13.24 26.28 31.18
N VAL A 12 -12.50 27.37 31.28
CA VAL A 12 -11.14 27.47 30.74
C VAL A 12 -10.17 26.54 31.47
N LEU A 13 -10.33 26.39 32.78
CA LEU A 13 -9.51 25.47 33.56
C LEU A 13 -9.79 24.00 33.26
N ALA A 14 -11.03 23.63 32.99
CA ALA A 14 -11.39 22.28 32.59
C ALA A 14 -10.81 21.88 31.22
N CYS A 15 -10.80 22.82 30.28
CA CYS A 15 -10.20 22.57 28.96
C CYS A 15 -8.68 22.43 29.02
N SER A 16 -7.99 23.14 29.91
CA SER A 16 -6.55 23.03 30.08
C SER A 16 -6.11 21.66 30.61
N TRP A 17 -6.89 21.07 31.46
CA TRP A 17 -6.62 19.73 32.00
C TRP A 17 -6.81 18.63 30.95
N ALA A 18 -7.78 18.77 30.10
CA ALA A 18 -8.04 17.84 29.01
C ALA A 18 -6.91 17.81 27.95
N LEU A 19 -6.23 18.93 27.75
CA LEU A 19 -5.10 19.02 26.83
C LEU A 19 -3.79 18.44 27.39
N LEU A 20 -3.63 18.37 28.69
CA LEU A 20 -2.45 17.82 29.36
C LEU A 20 -2.57 16.30 29.62
N GLY A 21 -3.79 15.77 29.66
CA GLY A 21 -4.02 14.35 29.93
C GLY A 21 -3.57 13.36 28.84
N PRO A 22 -3.70 13.64 27.54
CA PRO A 22 -3.31 12.70 26.50
C PRO A 22 -1.81 12.63 26.23
N ALA A 23 -1.00 13.59 26.64
CA ALA A 23 0.43 13.63 26.35
C ALA A 23 1.23 12.41 26.85
N PRO A 24 1.04 11.88 28.06
CA PRO A 24 1.75 10.68 28.52
C PRO A 24 1.34 9.41 27.80
N THR A 25 0.13 9.35 27.28
CA THR A 25 -0.39 8.18 26.58
C THR A 25 0.20 8.06 25.19
N GLN A 26 0.50 9.16 24.53
CA GLN A 26 1.15 9.18 23.23
C GLN A 26 2.58 8.64 23.27
N ALA A 27 3.35 8.94 24.29
CA ALA A 27 4.72 8.47 24.43
C ALA A 27 4.79 6.94 24.63
N ALA A 28 3.82 6.33 25.29
CA ALA A 28 3.74 4.88 25.47
C ALA A 28 3.30 4.16 24.19
N ALA A 29 2.43 4.76 23.38
CA ALA A 29 1.99 4.24 22.09
C ALA A 29 3.11 4.26 21.04
N ASP A 30 3.94 5.28 21.02
CA ASP A 30 5.02 5.45 20.05
C ASP A 30 6.13 4.39 20.18
N ASN A 31 6.29 3.76 21.34
CA ASN A 31 7.34 2.79 21.56
C ASN A 31 6.98 1.34 21.19
N ILE A 32 5.70 1.01 21.05
CA ILE A 32 5.26 -0.38 20.88
C ILE A 32 4.58 -0.58 19.51
N GLU A 33 3.84 0.39 19.06
CA GLU A 33 2.98 0.27 17.89
C GLU A 33 3.67 0.52 16.54
N PRO A 34 4.64 1.45 16.40
CA PRO A 34 5.17 1.81 15.08
C PRO A 34 5.87 0.67 14.36
N VAL A 35 6.52 -0.23 15.09
CA VAL A 35 7.27 -1.35 14.50
C VAL A 35 6.32 -2.42 13.96
N THR A 36 5.27 -2.73 14.67
CA THR A 36 4.31 -3.76 14.27
C THR A 36 3.40 -3.28 13.15
N TRP A 37 2.93 -2.05 13.22
CA TRP A 37 2.10 -1.44 12.19
C TRP A 37 2.85 -1.18 10.88
N SER A 38 4.08 -0.72 11.00
CA SER A 38 4.93 -0.46 9.85
C SER A 38 5.22 -1.74 9.04
N ASN A 39 5.43 -2.86 9.71
CA ASN A 39 5.68 -4.13 9.04
C ASN A 39 4.41 -4.72 8.42
N SER A 40 3.26 -4.60 9.09
CA SER A 40 1.98 -5.07 8.54
C SER A 40 1.50 -4.23 7.37
N GLN A 41 1.67 -2.91 7.42
CA GLN A 41 1.32 -2.02 6.31
C GLN A 41 2.27 -2.17 5.13
N LYS A 42 3.58 -2.34 5.39
CA LYS A 42 4.55 -2.62 4.32
C LYS A 42 4.25 -3.92 3.60
N SER A 43 3.83 -4.95 4.33
CA SER A 43 3.51 -6.24 3.73
C SER A 43 2.21 -6.24 2.93
N SER A 44 1.23 -5.38 3.24
CA SER A 44 0.02 -5.25 2.42
C SER A 44 0.15 -4.27 1.26
N ALA A 45 1.05 -3.30 1.38
CA ALA A 45 1.25 -2.27 0.36
C ALA A 45 1.94 -2.79 -0.91
N TRP A 46 2.83 -3.78 -0.81
CA TRP A 46 3.60 -4.24 -1.97
C TRP A 46 2.71 -4.81 -3.10
N ALA A 47 1.69 -5.56 -2.77
CA ALA A 47 0.79 -6.12 -3.77
C ALA A 47 -0.06 -5.05 -4.46
N GLU A 48 -0.48 -4.03 -3.72
CA GLU A 48 -1.18 -2.87 -4.27
C GLU A 48 -0.25 -1.99 -5.11
N GLU A 49 0.99 -1.79 -4.68
CA GLU A 49 2.00 -1.06 -5.45
C GLU A 49 2.30 -1.74 -6.78
N LEU A 50 2.50 -3.07 -6.77
CA LEU A 50 2.77 -3.84 -7.97
C LEU A 50 1.57 -3.81 -8.93
N LEU A 51 0.35 -3.97 -8.41
CA LEU A 51 -0.86 -3.82 -9.21
C LEU A 51 -0.96 -2.42 -9.80
N GLY A 52 -0.73 -1.39 -9.01
CA GLY A 52 -0.74 0.01 -9.46
C GLY A 52 0.27 0.26 -10.57
N GLN A 53 1.46 -0.32 -10.48
CA GLN A 53 2.47 -0.21 -11.51
C GLN A 53 2.02 -0.87 -12.82
N VAL A 54 1.48 -2.09 -12.75
CA VAL A 54 0.94 -2.78 -13.94
C VAL A 54 -0.19 -1.98 -14.59
N VAL A 55 -1.12 -1.43 -13.81
CA VAL A 55 -2.21 -0.57 -14.30
C VAL A 55 -1.67 0.71 -14.97
N THR A 56 -0.57 1.25 -14.46
CA THR A 56 0.09 2.40 -15.09
C THR A 56 0.57 2.04 -16.49
N TYR A 57 1.23 0.91 -16.66
CA TYR A 57 1.65 0.42 -17.99
C TYR A 57 0.46 0.11 -18.90
N GLN A 58 -0.61 -0.48 -18.38
CA GLN A 58 -1.85 -0.67 -19.13
C GLN A 58 -2.39 0.67 -19.65
N THR A 59 -2.48 1.67 -18.79
CA THR A 59 -2.95 3.01 -19.17
C THR A 59 -2.08 3.65 -20.24
N LEU A 60 -0.75 3.46 -20.16
CA LEU A 60 0.18 3.96 -21.17
C LEU A 60 -0.03 3.24 -22.51
N ALA A 61 -0.28 1.93 -22.49
CA ALA A 61 -0.57 1.16 -23.70
C ALA A 61 -1.90 1.56 -24.33
N GLU A 62 -2.95 1.78 -23.53
CA GLU A 62 -4.25 2.27 -24.01
C GLU A 62 -4.14 3.65 -24.67
N LYS A 63 -3.25 4.50 -24.17
CA LYS A 63 -2.93 5.79 -24.77
C LYS A 63 -1.96 5.69 -25.97
N SER A 64 -1.58 4.50 -26.35
CA SER A 64 -0.62 4.22 -27.44
C SER A 64 0.76 4.86 -27.23
N LEU A 65 1.14 5.09 -25.99
CA LEU A 65 2.47 5.60 -25.65
C LEU A 65 3.53 4.50 -25.55
N ILE A 66 3.07 3.26 -25.31
CA ILE A 66 3.90 2.05 -25.31
C ILE A 66 3.15 0.91 -26.01
N PRO A 67 3.85 -0.06 -26.63
CA PRO A 67 3.20 -1.19 -27.27
C PRO A 67 2.78 -2.27 -26.27
N GLY A 68 1.76 -3.03 -26.63
CA GLY A 68 1.37 -4.26 -25.95
C GLY A 68 0.02 -4.20 -25.24
N ASN A 69 -0.44 -5.38 -24.85
CA ASN A 69 -1.65 -5.58 -24.07
C ASN A 69 -1.29 -6.06 -22.67
N PHE A 70 -1.59 -5.25 -21.66
CA PHE A 70 -1.27 -5.49 -20.25
C PHE A 70 -2.42 -6.13 -19.47
N GLU A 71 -3.56 -6.43 -20.09
CA GLU A 71 -4.74 -6.98 -19.40
C GLU A 71 -4.44 -8.27 -18.63
N ALA A 72 -3.71 -9.20 -19.25
CA ALA A 72 -3.34 -10.45 -18.61
C ALA A 72 -2.50 -10.25 -17.33
N TYR A 73 -1.65 -9.23 -17.30
CA TYR A 73 -0.84 -8.88 -16.13
C TYR A 73 -1.70 -8.26 -15.02
N VAL A 74 -2.65 -7.41 -15.37
CA VAL A 74 -3.61 -6.83 -14.42
C VAL A 74 -4.46 -7.93 -13.78
N GLU A 75 -4.97 -8.86 -14.56
CA GLU A 75 -5.74 -10.01 -14.06
C GLU A 75 -4.88 -10.88 -13.13
N GLN A 76 -3.65 -11.18 -13.51
CA GLN A 76 -2.73 -11.94 -12.67
C GLN A 76 -2.46 -11.23 -11.34
N MET A 77 -2.25 -9.92 -11.36
CA MET A 77 -2.02 -9.15 -10.13
C MET A 77 -3.26 -9.01 -9.25
N ARG A 78 -4.44 -8.93 -9.81
CA ARG A 78 -5.70 -8.99 -9.03
C ARG A 78 -5.81 -10.32 -8.28
N LYS A 79 -5.46 -11.43 -8.94
CA LYS A 79 -5.43 -12.75 -8.33
C LYS A 79 -4.40 -12.84 -7.21
N VAL A 80 -3.18 -12.35 -7.42
CA VAL A 80 -2.13 -12.31 -6.40
C VAL A 80 -2.58 -11.51 -5.18
N ARG A 81 -3.16 -10.34 -5.38
CA ARG A 81 -3.69 -9.49 -4.31
C ARG A 81 -4.76 -10.22 -3.48
N GLU A 82 -5.67 -10.93 -4.14
CA GLU A 82 -6.72 -11.68 -3.44
C GLU A 82 -6.14 -12.85 -2.63
N LEU A 83 -5.23 -13.61 -3.22
CA LEU A 83 -4.52 -14.68 -2.52
C LEU A 83 -3.75 -14.16 -1.31
N TYR A 84 -3.14 -13.01 -1.43
CA TYR A 84 -2.46 -12.33 -0.33
C TYR A 84 -3.42 -11.95 0.80
N ARG A 85 -4.57 -11.36 0.46
CA ARG A 85 -5.61 -10.98 1.44
C ARG A 85 -6.18 -12.16 2.19
N THR A 86 -6.30 -13.32 1.56
CA THR A 86 -6.76 -14.55 2.20
C THR A 86 -5.69 -15.25 3.05
N GLY A 87 -4.47 -14.72 3.08
CA GLY A 87 -3.36 -15.26 3.84
C GLY A 87 -2.71 -16.52 3.24
N ASN A 88 -3.03 -16.86 2.00
CA ASN A 88 -2.45 -18.00 1.31
C ASN A 88 -1.07 -17.62 0.73
N ARG A 89 -0.05 -17.60 1.60
CA ARG A 89 1.30 -17.18 1.24
C ARG A 89 1.87 -17.96 0.04
N ARG A 90 1.78 -19.29 0.08
CA ARG A 90 2.34 -20.12 -1.00
C ARG A 90 1.72 -19.79 -2.34
N ALA A 91 0.39 -19.78 -2.43
CA ALA A 91 -0.30 -19.45 -3.66
C ALA A 91 -0.04 -18.00 -4.11
N THR A 92 0.19 -17.09 -3.18
CA THR A 92 0.57 -15.70 -3.48
C THR A 92 1.91 -15.66 -4.19
N TYR A 93 2.95 -16.32 -3.66
CA TYR A 93 4.27 -16.38 -4.30
C TYR A 93 4.25 -17.15 -5.62
N ASP A 94 3.50 -18.24 -5.71
CA ASP A 94 3.30 -18.95 -6.98
C ASP A 94 2.66 -18.03 -8.04
N GLY A 95 1.72 -17.17 -7.62
CA GLY A 95 1.11 -16.17 -8.48
C GLY A 95 2.08 -15.08 -8.94
N VAL A 96 2.99 -14.63 -8.07
CA VAL A 96 4.05 -13.67 -8.41
C VAL A 96 5.05 -14.32 -9.39
N ASN A 97 5.48 -15.55 -9.13
CA ASN A 97 6.36 -16.28 -10.05
C ASN A 97 5.71 -16.44 -11.44
N GLN A 98 4.41 -16.71 -11.49
CA GLN A 98 3.68 -16.75 -12.75
C GLN A 98 3.68 -15.40 -13.47
N LEU A 99 3.52 -14.29 -12.75
CA LEU A 99 3.66 -12.96 -13.31
C LEU A 99 5.05 -12.74 -13.94
N MET A 100 6.11 -13.14 -13.22
CA MET A 100 7.49 -13.00 -13.73
C MET A 100 7.72 -13.82 -15.00
N VAL A 101 7.20 -15.05 -15.05
CA VAL A 101 7.24 -15.89 -16.26
C VAL A 101 6.49 -15.23 -17.43
N MET A 102 5.34 -14.61 -17.17
CA MET A 102 4.59 -13.88 -18.19
C MET A 102 5.39 -12.67 -18.73
N LEU A 103 6.11 -11.96 -17.84
CA LEU A 103 6.95 -10.83 -18.24
C LEU A 103 8.14 -11.30 -19.10
N GLU A 104 8.80 -12.37 -18.71
CA GLU A 104 9.89 -12.97 -19.48
C GLU A 104 9.42 -13.41 -20.89
N ALA A 105 8.23 -14.01 -20.95
CA ALA A 105 7.62 -14.41 -22.21
C ALA A 105 7.00 -13.24 -22.99
N ARG A 106 6.97 -12.04 -22.42
CA ARG A 106 6.35 -10.84 -23.01
C ARG A 106 4.92 -11.09 -23.51
N VAL A 107 4.13 -11.76 -22.69
CA VAL A 107 2.73 -12.05 -23.01
C VAL A 107 2.00 -10.76 -23.41
N GLY A 108 1.15 -10.82 -24.42
CA GLY A 108 0.44 -9.64 -24.93
C GLY A 108 1.26 -8.73 -25.86
N GLY A 109 2.48 -9.13 -26.22
CA GLY A 109 3.33 -8.38 -27.14
C GLY A 109 3.90 -7.10 -26.55
N ILE A 110 4.11 -7.06 -25.24
CA ILE A 110 4.74 -5.94 -24.55
C ILE A 110 6.21 -5.81 -24.99
N ASP A 111 6.73 -4.59 -24.99
CA ASP A 111 8.13 -4.35 -25.32
C ASP A 111 9.09 -4.80 -24.21
N ALA A 112 10.35 -5.04 -24.57
CA ALA A 112 11.36 -5.50 -23.64
C ALA A 112 11.58 -4.52 -22.49
N HIS A 113 11.57 -3.22 -22.76
CA HIS A 113 11.79 -2.20 -21.74
C HIS A 113 10.70 -2.23 -20.66
N SER A 114 9.44 -2.32 -21.05
CA SER A 114 8.31 -2.43 -20.10
C SER A 114 8.36 -3.74 -19.32
N ALA A 115 8.69 -4.86 -20.00
CA ALA A 115 8.81 -6.17 -19.35
C ALA A 115 9.92 -6.18 -18.30
N ASP A 116 11.10 -5.67 -18.63
CA ASP A 116 12.26 -5.62 -17.74
C ASP A 116 11.99 -4.68 -16.55
N ALA A 117 11.40 -3.52 -16.80
CA ALA A 117 11.06 -2.58 -15.74
C ALA A 117 10.04 -3.14 -14.74
N LEU A 118 9.01 -3.86 -15.21
CA LEU A 118 8.04 -4.52 -14.35
C LEU A 118 8.65 -5.71 -13.61
N TRP A 119 9.53 -6.46 -14.25
CA TRP A 119 10.24 -7.57 -13.64
C TRP A 119 11.13 -7.10 -12.49
N ASP A 120 11.94 -6.06 -12.71
CA ASP A 120 12.79 -5.45 -11.69
C ASP A 120 11.95 -4.88 -10.54
N PHE A 121 10.83 -4.26 -10.85
CA PHE A 121 9.93 -3.73 -9.83
C PHE A 121 9.34 -4.87 -8.99
N CYS A 122 8.86 -5.93 -9.62
CA CYS A 122 8.34 -7.13 -8.97
C CYS A 122 9.37 -7.72 -7.99
N TYR A 123 10.62 -7.89 -8.44
CA TYR A 123 11.71 -8.43 -7.62
C TYR A 123 12.02 -7.55 -6.40
N ARG A 124 11.95 -6.23 -6.55
CA ARG A 124 12.28 -5.29 -5.46
C ARG A 124 11.19 -5.16 -4.40
N VAL A 125 9.93 -5.27 -4.77
CA VAL A 125 8.81 -5.00 -3.86
C VAL A 125 8.24 -6.25 -3.20
N THR A 126 8.42 -7.42 -3.81
CA THR A 126 7.96 -8.68 -3.24
C THR A 126 8.84 -9.04 -2.04
N PRO A 127 8.27 -9.23 -0.85
CA PRO A 127 9.05 -9.64 0.32
C PRO A 127 9.58 -11.07 0.17
N ASP A 128 10.70 -11.36 0.85
CA ASP A 128 11.32 -12.68 0.95
C ASP A 128 10.48 -13.67 1.78
#